data_59816aab47408bd6a5519e2202bf6196
#
_entry.id   59816aab47408bd6a5519e2202bf6196
#
_cell.length_a   1.000
_cell.length_b   1.000
_cell.length_c   1.000
_cell.angle_alpha   90.00
_cell.angle_beta   90.00
_cell.angle_gamma   90.00
#
_symmetry.space_group_name_H-M   'P 1'
#
loop_
_entity.id
_entity.type
_entity.pdbx_description
1 polymer ?
#
loop_
_entity_poly.entity_id
_entity_poly.type
_entity_poly.pdbx_seq_one_letter_code
_entity_poly.pdbx_strand_id
1 'polypeptide(L)'
;MRILALDGSLARASAALWMDGSVLASRAVAGDRVQPTALPPMAEELLREAGTLDAVAVVVGPGSFTGLRSAIALAEGIALGLGVKVVGVTTGEALAAALPEALRMREVWAAIDTKRGRFALERVNGLIGAPPVVLTEQDLPRPAGPVAVTGDAAPLVAARLLARDADAVLTDSRLPDAGAAALVAALRLAGAIPMRDAAPLYAEPPAVRMPSAR
;
A
#
# COMPACT_ATOMS: atom_id res chain seq x y z
N MET A 1 -15.41 -15.22 -3.63
CA MET A 1 -15.20 -13.76 -3.74
C MET A 1 -14.08 -13.49 -4.73
N ARG A 2 -14.32 -12.61 -5.70
CA ARG A 2 -13.37 -12.32 -6.78
C ARG A 2 -13.05 -10.83 -6.81
N ILE A 3 -11.79 -10.46 -6.67
CA ILE A 3 -11.34 -9.07 -6.48
C ILE A 3 -10.25 -8.74 -7.51
N LEU A 4 -10.41 -7.64 -8.24
CA LEU A 4 -9.33 -7.00 -8.97
C LEU A 4 -8.65 -6.01 -8.03
N ALA A 5 -7.34 -6.11 -7.86
CA ALA A 5 -6.58 -5.19 -7.03
C ALA A 5 -5.57 -4.40 -7.85
N LEU A 6 -5.39 -3.12 -7.51
CA LEU A 6 -4.50 -2.18 -8.17
C LEU A 6 -3.57 -1.50 -7.15
N ASP A 7 -2.30 -1.42 -7.48
CA ASP A 7 -1.31 -0.64 -6.72
C ASP A 7 -0.48 0.25 -7.63
N GLY A 8 -0.40 1.51 -7.27
CA GLY A 8 0.46 2.51 -7.90
C GLY A 8 1.17 3.39 -6.87
N SER A 9 1.31 2.91 -5.64
CA SER A 9 1.73 3.74 -4.50
C SER A 9 3.22 4.07 -4.48
N LEU A 10 4.09 3.14 -4.89
CA LEU A 10 5.54 3.31 -4.87
C LEU A 10 6.16 3.14 -6.27
N ALA A 11 7.46 2.86 -6.35
CA ALA A 11 8.21 2.69 -7.61
C ALA A 11 7.89 1.36 -8.32
N ARG A 12 6.63 0.98 -8.33
CA ARG A 12 6.08 -0.17 -9.05
C ARG A 12 4.61 0.08 -9.36
N ALA A 13 4.15 -0.35 -10.53
CA ALA A 13 2.75 -0.54 -10.82
C ALA A 13 2.45 -2.03 -10.72
N SER A 14 1.39 -2.42 -10.03
CA SER A 14 0.95 -3.81 -10.00
C SER A 14 -0.57 -3.93 -10.04
N ALA A 15 -1.04 -5.00 -10.66
CA ALA A 15 -2.44 -5.39 -10.70
C ALA A 15 -2.56 -6.91 -10.47
N ALA A 16 -3.59 -7.33 -9.77
CA ALA A 16 -3.82 -8.75 -9.49
C ALA A 16 -5.30 -9.11 -9.52
N LEU A 17 -5.60 -10.28 -10.04
CA LEU A 17 -6.90 -10.93 -9.90
C LEU A 17 -6.78 -11.95 -8.77
N TRP A 18 -7.60 -11.78 -7.74
CA TRP A 18 -7.64 -12.64 -6.57
C TRP A 18 -9.00 -13.34 -6.46
N MET A 19 -8.99 -14.60 -6.06
CA MET A 19 -10.20 -15.39 -5.85
C MET A 19 -10.02 -16.35 -4.67
N ASP A 20 -10.94 -16.28 -3.72
CA ASP A 20 -11.14 -17.27 -2.64
C ASP A 20 -9.84 -17.68 -1.91
N GLY A 21 -9.00 -16.72 -1.56
CA GLY A 21 -7.76 -16.94 -0.80
C GLY A 21 -6.50 -17.01 -1.66
N SER A 22 -6.60 -16.99 -2.99
CA SER A 22 -5.47 -17.16 -3.90
C SER A 22 -5.40 -16.08 -4.97
N VAL A 23 -4.18 -15.71 -5.37
CA VAL A 23 -3.94 -14.88 -6.55
C VAL A 23 -4.00 -15.78 -7.79
N LEU A 24 -4.96 -15.51 -8.70
CA LEU A 24 -5.12 -16.24 -9.94
C LEU A 24 -4.15 -15.76 -11.02
N ALA A 25 -4.00 -14.44 -11.12
CA ALA A 25 -3.12 -13.82 -12.09
C ALA A 25 -2.60 -12.49 -11.52
N SER A 26 -1.39 -12.11 -11.87
CA SER A 26 -0.81 -10.82 -11.50
C SER A 26 0.06 -10.26 -12.60
N ARG A 27 0.18 -8.93 -12.63
CA ARG A 27 1.05 -8.17 -13.53
C ARG A 27 1.77 -7.12 -12.70
N ALA A 28 3.05 -6.88 -12.98
CA ALA A 28 3.81 -5.84 -12.34
C ALA A 28 4.87 -5.25 -13.27
N VAL A 29 5.09 -3.94 -13.18
CA VAL A 29 6.18 -3.23 -13.85
C VAL A 29 6.86 -2.34 -12.82
N ALA A 30 8.16 -2.52 -12.64
CA ALA A 30 8.98 -1.66 -11.80
C ALA A 30 9.32 -0.36 -12.53
N GLY A 31 9.38 0.73 -11.79
CA GLY A 31 9.81 2.04 -12.28
C GLY A 31 9.06 3.18 -11.62
N ASP A 32 9.75 4.32 -11.57
CA ASP A 32 9.13 5.57 -11.14
C ASP A 32 8.22 6.12 -12.25
N ARG A 33 7.02 6.58 -11.89
CA ARG A 33 6.04 7.23 -12.79
C ARG A 33 5.50 6.35 -13.93
N VAL A 34 5.62 5.03 -13.83
CA VAL A 34 5.05 4.08 -14.80
C VAL A 34 3.55 3.85 -14.62
N GLN A 35 3.01 4.19 -13.45
CA GLN A 35 1.67 3.83 -13.01
C GLN A 35 0.55 4.29 -13.98
N PRO A 36 0.53 5.55 -14.48
CA PRO A 36 -0.54 6.00 -15.35
C PRO A 36 -0.61 5.25 -16.70
N THR A 37 0.53 4.78 -17.19
CA THR A 37 0.62 4.09 -18.48
C THR A 37 0.57 2.58 -18.35
N ALA A 38 1.04 2.01 -17.22
CA ALA A 38 1.13 0.57 -17.02
C ALA A 38 -0.15 -0.04 -16.43
N LEU A 39 -0.81 0.66 -15.50
CA LEU A 39 -1.99 0.08 -14.82
C LEU A 39 -3.17 -0.17 -15.74
N PRO A 40 -3.56 0.73 -16.69
CA PRO A 40 -4.73 0.48 -17.52
C PRO A 40 -4.63 -0.81 -18.35
N PRO A 41 -3.56 -1.08 -19.13
CA PRO A 41 -3.46 -2.31 -19.90
C PRO A 41 -3.38 -3.56 -19.00
N MET A 42 -2.71 -3.49 -17.83
CA MET A 42 -2.68 -4.60 -16.88
C MET A 42 -4.08 -4.94 -16.35
N ALA A 43 -4.85 -3.92 -15.98
CA ALA A 43 -6.22 -4.10 -15.52
C ALA A 43 -7.11 -4.67 -16.61
N GLU A 44 -6.98 -4.18 -17.86
CA GLU A 44 -7.73 -4.68 -19.01
C GLU A 44 -7.46 -6.15 -19.28
N GLU A 45 -6.19 -6.59 -19.27
CA GLU A 45 -5.82 -8.00 -19.42
C GLU A 45 -6.49 -8.87 -18.37
N LEU A 46 -6.38 -8.48 -17.09
CA LEU A 46 -6.95 -9.24 -15.98
C LEU A 46 -8.49 -9.26 -16.02
N LEU A 47 -9.12 -8.17 -16.45
CA LEU A 47 -10.58 -8.10 -16.60
C LEU A 47 -11.12 -9.05 -17.65
N ARG A 48 -10.39 -9.32 -18.74
CA ARG A 48 -10.79 -10.31 -19.76
C ARG A 48 -10.86 -11.73 -19.19
N GLU A 49 -10.07 -12.02 -18.16
CA GLU A 49 -10.01 -13.32 -17.49
C GLU A 49 -10.89 -13.38 -16.24
N ALA A 50 -11.35 -12.22 -15.74
CA ALA A 50 -11.93 -12.12 -14.42
C ALA A 50 -13.33 -12.74 -14.29
N GLY A 51 -14.15 -12.76 -15.35
CA GLY A 51 -15.59 -13.01 -15.21
C GLY A 51 -16.24 -11.93 -14.35
N THR A 52 -17.18 -12.30 -13.48
CA THR A 52 -17.85 -11.36 -12.58
C THR A 52 -16.96 -11.03 -11.38
N LEU A 53 -16.74 -9.75 -11.12
CA LEU A 53 -16.05 -9.25 -9.92
C LEU A 53 -17.04 -8.91 -8.80
N ASP A 54 -16.62 -9.13 -7.56
CA ASP A 54 -17.36 -8.69 -6.36
C ASP A 54 -16.90 -7.30 -5.88
N ALA A 55 -15.65 -6.93 -6.15
CA ALA A 55 -15.09 -5.63 -5.77
C ALA A 55 -13.81 -5.29 -6.55
N VAL A 56 -13.43 -4.02 -6.50
CA VAL A 56 -12.10 -3.54 -6.89
C VAL A 56 -11.37 -3.06 -5.64
N ALA A 57 -10.17 -3.55 -5.39
CA ALA A 57 -9.29 -3.08 -4.33
C ALA A 57 -8.26 -2.08 -4.89
N VAL A 58 -7.88 -1.08 -4.11
CA VAL A 58 -6.84 -0.13 -4.51
C VAL A 58 -5.98 0.29 -3.32
N VAL A 59 -4.66 0.37 -3.54
CA VAL A 59 -3.75 0.93 -2.55
C VAL A 59 -3.89 2.46 -2.55
N VAL A 60 -4.29 3.01 -1.39
CA VAL A 60 -4.62 4.43 -1.24
C VAL A 60 -3.48 5.30 -0.69
N GLY A 61 -2.36 4.71 -0.32
CA GLY A 61 -1.19 5.42 0.23
C GLY A 61 -0.83 5.01 1.67
N PRO A 62 0.21 5.64 2.24
CA PRO A 62 1.00 6.75 1.67
C PRO A 62 1.88 6.33 0.49
N GLY A 63 2.25 7.31 -0.37
CA GLY A 63 3.07 7.04 -1.54
C GLY A 63 3.11 8.17 -2.57
N SER A 64 3.44 7.83 -3.80
CA SER A 64 3.52 8.74 -4.94
C SER A 64 2.18 9.42 -5.23
N PHE A 65 2.16 10.74 -5.20
CA PHE A 65 0.94 11.52 -5.45
C PHE A 65 0.26 11.21 -6.79
N THR A 66 1.04 11.15 -7.87
CA THR A 66 0.51 10.84 -9.21
C THR A 66 0.11 9.38 -9.31
N GLY A 67 0.93 8.46 -8.79
CA GLY A 67 0.66 7.04 -8.86
C GLY A 67 -0.61 6.64 -8.11
N LEU A 68 -0.80 7.14 -6.88
CA LEU A 68 -2.01 6.92 -6.10
C LEU A 68 -3.27 7.40 -6.83
N ARG A 69 -3.26 8.64 -7.33
CA ARG A 69 -4.42 9.19 -8.04
C ARG A 69 -4.75 8.42 -9.31
N SER A 70 -3.74 7.99 -10.06
CA SER A 70 -3.96 7.19 -11.26
C SER A 70 -4.58 5.82 -10.92
N ALA A 71 -4.09 5.15 -9.88
CA ALA A 71 -4.62 3.87 -9.46
C ALA A 71 -6.05 3.99 -8.91
N ILE A 72 -6.31 5.01 -8.07
CA ILE A 72 -7.63 5.25 -7.48
C ILE A 72 -8.64 5.60 -8.57
N ALA A 73 -8.33 6.54 -9.48
CA ALA A 73 -9.25 6.91 -10.56
C ALA A 73 -9.57 5.73 -11.48
N LEU A 74 -8.57 4.88 -11.79
CA LEU A 74 -8.79 3.67 -12.57
C LEU A 74 -9.68 2.67 -11.82
N ALA A 75 -9.45 2.46 -10.52
CA ALA A 75 -10.25 1.56 -9.68
C ALA A 75 -11.71 2.03 -9.59
N GLU A 76 -11.92 3.32 -9.36
CA GLU A 76 -13.25 3.93 -9.30
C GLU A 76 -13.98 3.84 -10.64
N GLY A 77 -13.28 4.11 -11.76
CA GLY A 77 -13.84 3.99 -13.10
C GLY A 77 -14.28 2.56 -13.44
N ILE A 78 -13.43 1.56 -13.13
CA ILE A 78 -13.76 0.14 -13.33
C ILE A 78 -14.95 -0.25 -12.45
N ALA A 79 -14.92 0.09 -11.17
CA ALA A 79 -15.95 -0.28 -10.22
C ALA A 79 -17.31 0.35 -10.60
N LEU A 80 -17.31 1.61 -11.04
CA LEU A 80 -18.50 2.29 -11.54
C LEU A 80 -19.09 1.57 -12.77
N GLY A 81 -18.24 1.23 -13.74
CA GLY A 81 -18.66 0.52 -14.95
C GLY A 81 -19.23 -0.87 -14.70
N LEU A 82 -18.76 -1.54 -13.63
CA LEU A 82 -19.20 -2.90 -13.26
C LEU A 82 -20.29 -2.92 -12.16
N GLY A 83 -20.61 -1.78 -11.56
CA GLY A 83 -21.58 -1.70 -10.47
C GLY A 83 -21.12 -2.36 -9.17
N VAL A 84 -19.80 -2.41 -8.92
CA VAL A 84 -19.19 -3.03 -7.72
C VAL A 84 -18.58 -1.97 -6.81
N LYS A 85 -18.19 -2.38 -5.59
CA LYS A 85 -17.56 -1.46 -4.62
C LYS A 85 -16.05 -1.32 -4.86
N VAL A 86 -15.51 -0.14 -4.49
CA VAL A 86 -14.07 0.05 -4.32
C VAL A 86 -13.71 -0.10 -2.84
N VAL A 87 -12.61 -0.79 -2.57
CA VAL A 87 -12.09 -1.02 -1.21
C VAL A 87 -10.67 -0.48 -1.14
N GLY A 88 -10.45 0.50 -0.25
CA GLY A 88 -9.13 1.06 -0.01
C GLY A 88 -8.28 0.16 0.89
N VAL A 89 -6.98 0.11 0.61
CA VAL A 89 -5.95 -0.59 1.40
C VAL A 89 -4.77 0.35 1.57
N THR A 90 -4.21 0.48 2.76
CA THR A 90 -3.02 1.32 2.90
C THR A 90 -1.77 0.65 2.33
N THR A 91 -0.76 1.45 2.04
CA THR A 91 0.54 0.92 1.60
C THR A 91 1.15 0.02 2.67
N GLY A 92 1.05 0.40 3.95
CA GLY A 92 1.54 -0.40 5.05
C GLY A 92 0.79 -1.71 5.23
N GLU A 93 -0.53 -1.71 5.09
CA GLU A 93 -1.34 -2.93 5.13
C GLU A 93 -0.98 -3.91 4.01
N ALA A 94 -0.81 -3.41 2.78
CA ALA A 94 -0.40 -4.24 1.63
C ALA A 94 1.01 -4.82 1.82
N LEU A 95 1.95 -4.03 2.34
CA LEU A 95 3.30 -4.49 2.67
C LEU A 95 3.29 -5.54 3.79
N ALA A 96 2.50 -5.33 4.84
CA ALA A 96 2.36 -6.28 5.94
C ALA A 96 1.71 -7.60 5.48
N ALA A 97 0.70 -7.53 4.63
CA ALA A 97 0.02 -8.71 4.10
C ALA A 97 0.93 -9.60 3.23
N ALA A 98 1.96 -9.02 2.61
CA ALA A 98 2.96 -9.74 1.84
C ALA A 98 4.00 -10.49 2.70
N LEU A 99 4.05 -10.23 4.02
CA LEU A 99 5.02 -10.86 4.91
C LEU A 99 4.58 -12.29 5.31
N PRO A 100 5.54 -13.19 5.56
CA PRO A 100 5.28 -14.46 6.23
C PRO A 100 4.58 -14.25 7.58
N GLU A 101 3.75 -15.20 7.99
CA GLU A 101 2.98 -15.13 9.23
C GLU A 101 3.87 -14.86 10.46
N ALA A 102 5.00 -15.52 10.55
CA ALA A 102 5.96 -15.34 11.66
C ALA A 102 6.44 -13.88 11.82
N LEU A 103 6.56 -13.13 10.71
CA LEU A 103 6.92 -11.71 10.76
C LEU A 103 5.72 -10.82 11.08
N ARG A 104 4.50 -11.22 10.70
CA ARG A 104 3.27 -10.51 11.06
C ARG A 104 2.87 -10.63 12.53
N MET A 105 3.44 -11.59 13.27
CA MET A 105 3.30 -11.67 14.73
C MET A 105 4.03 -10.54 15.47
N ARG A 106 4.99 -9.89 14.81
CA ARG A 106 5.61 -8.64 15.29
C ARG A 106 4.75 -7.45 14.90
N GLU A 107 4.90 -6.32 15.59
CA GLU A 107 4.36 -5.06 15.06
C GLU A 107 5.08 -4.73 13.74
N VAL A 108 4.33 -4.51 12.66
CA VAL A 108 4.93 -4.18 11.37
C VAL A 108 5.05 -2.65 11.25
N TRP A 109 6.25 -2.17 10.99
CA TRP A 109 6.54 -0.77 10.74
C TRP A 109 6.81 -0.57 9.25
N ALA A 110 5.81 -0.04 8.53
CA ALA A 110 5.95 0.32 7.13
C ALA A 110 6.53 1.72 7.00
N ALA A 111 7.75 1.80 6.52
CA ALA A 111 8.48 3.04 6.31
C ALA A 111 8.53 3.39 4.83
N ILE A 112 7.89 4.49 4.44
CA ILE A 112 7.74 4.96 3.06
C ILE A 112 8.51 6.25 2.87
N ASP A 113 9.44 6.28 1.91
CA ASP A 113 10.25 7.46 1.60
C ASP A 113 9.40 8.58 0.98
N THR A 114 9.40 9.75 1.61
CA THR A 114 8.70 10.94 1.08
C THR A 114 9.49 11.65 -0.02
N LYS A 115 10.72 11.22 -0.34
CA LYS A 115 11.67 11.87 -1.26
C LYS A 115 12.06 13.29 -0.85
N ARG A 116 11.93 13.61 0.45
CA ARG A 116 12.22 14.93 1.06
C ARG A 116 13.08 14.82 2.31
N GLY A 117 13.91 13.78 2.44
CA GLY A 117 14.72 13.52 3.62
C GLY A 117 13.91 13.11 4.86
N ARG A 118 12.66 12.71 4.67
CA ARG A 118 11.75 12.20 5.70
C ARG A 118 11.10 10.91 5.20
N PHE A 119 10.48 10.18 6.09
CA PHE A 119 9.68 8.99 5.75
C PHE A 119 8.33 9.04 6.47
N ALA A 120 7.32 8.50 5.83
CA ALA A 120 6.04 8.23 6.46
C ALA A 120 6.13 6.85 7.14
N LEU A 121 5.92 6.81 8.44
CA LEU A 121 5.87 5.59 9.23
C LEU A 121 4.41 5.22 9.51
N GLU A 122 3.97 4.11 8.99
CA GLU A 122 2.69 3.49 9.29
C GLU A 122 2.92 2.25 10.15
N ARG A 123 2.31 2.22 11.33
CA ARG A 123 2.37 1.07 12.24
C ARG A 123 1.18 0.16 11.94
N VAL A 124 1.45 -1.11 11.69
CA VAL A 124 0.42 -2.08 11.32
C VAL A 124 0.39 -3.20 12.34
N ASN A 125 -0.75 -3.41 12.96
CA ASN A 125 -1.01 -4.51 13.90
C ASN A 125 -1.97 -5.51 13.26
N GLY A 126 -1.55 -6.75 13.12
CA GLY A 126 -2.25 -7.69 12.25
C GLY A 126 -2.24 -7.18 10.81
N LEU A 127 -3.37 -6.77 10.28
CA LEU A 127 -3.52 -6.14 8.96
C LEU A 127 -4.33 -4.83 9.05
N ILE A 128 -4.22 -4.12 10.17
CA ILE A 128 -4.88 -2.84 10.41
C ILE A 128 -3.80 -1.78 10.61
N GLY A 129 -3.69 -0.86 9.65
CA GLY A 129 -2.76 0.26 9.68
C GLY A 129 -3.28 1.42 10.54
N ALA A 130 -2.41 1.96 11.40
CA ALA A 130 -2.64 3.23 12.07
C ALA A 130 -2.38 4.40 11.11
N PRO A 131 -2.91 5.61 11.36
CA PRO A 131 -2.57 6.77 10.56
C PRO A 131 -1.05 6.97 10.46
N PRO A 132 -0.49 7.18 9.24
CA PRO A 132 0.94 7.38 9.06
C PRO A 132 1.41 8.69 9.68
N VAL A 133 2.60 8.67 10.26
CA VAL A 133 3.26 9.85 10.83
C VAL A 133 4.53 10.13 10.03
N VAL A 134 4.74 11.39 9.63
CA VAL A 134 5.96 11.78 8.92
C VAL A 134 7.06 12.13 9.92
N LEU A 135 8.19 11.47 9.79
CA LEU A 135 9.32 11.55 10.70
C LEU A 135 10.63 11.80 9.95
N THR A 136 11.58 12.39 10.63
CA THR A 136 13.00 12.34 10.28
C THR A 136 13.64 11.13 10.96
N GLU A 137 14.86 10.78 10.58
CA GLU A 137 15.63 9.72 11.24
C GLU A 137 15.85 10.01 12.73
N GLN A 138 15.97 11.28 13.11
CA GLN A 138 16.20 11.71 14.49
C GLN A 138 14.95 11.52 15.36
N ASP A 139 13.75 11.71 14.77
CA ASP A 139 12.46 11.61 15.45
C ASP A 139 11.93 10.19 15.55
N LEU A 140 12.66 9.19 14.98
CA LEU A 140 12.23 7.80 14.98
C LEU A 140 12.04 7.30 16.41
N PRO A 141 10.82 6.89 16.81
CA PRO A 141 10.55 6.41 18.16
C PRO A 141 11.25 5.08 18.44
N ARG A 142 11.43 4.74 19.71
CA ARG A 142 11.84 3.39 20.11
C ARG A 142 10.62 2.48 20.14
N PRO A 143 10.65 1.30 19.50
CA PRO A 143 9.54 0.36 19.58
C PRO A 143 9.41 -0.20 21.00
N ALA A 144 8.18 -0.50 21.42
CA ALA A 144 7.89 -1.10 22.71
C ALA A 144 8.21 -2.60 22.77
N GLY A 145 8.37 -3.25 21.61
CA GLY A 145 8.63 -4.68 21.49
C GLY A 145 9.23 -5.02 20.12
N PRO A 146 9.25 -6.30 19.74
CA PRO A 146 9.78 -6.76 18.47
C PRO A 146 9.05 -6.14 17.28
N VAL A 147 9.80 -5.63 16.30
CA VAL A 147 9.24 -5.05 15.07
C VAL A 147 9.78 -5.70 13.80
N ALA A 148 8.94 -5.78 12.78
CA ALA A 148 9.32 -6.09 11.41
C ALA A 148 9.24 -4.81 10.57
N VAL A 149 10.35 -4.41 9.95
CA VAL A 149 10.43 -3.14 9.19
C VAL A 149 10.34 -3.43 7.69
N THR A 150 9.39 -2.78 7.03
CA THR A 150 9.05 -3.00 5.61
C THR A 150 8.92 -1.66 4.87
N GLY A 151 8.88 -1.68 3.53
CA GLY A 151 8.77 -0.49 2.68
C GLY A 151 10.09 0.00 2.10
N ASP A 152 10.05 1.02 1.24
CA ASP A 152 11.22 1.51 0.51
C ASP A 152 12.22 2.30 1.38
N ALA A 153 11.78 2.88 2.51
CA ALA A 153 12.65 3.46 3.54
C ALA A 153 13.05 2.47 4.65
N ALA A 154 12.61 1.22 4.60
CA ALA A 154 12.89 0.24 5.65
C ALA A 154 14.39 0.01 5.94
N PRO A 155 15.32 0.01 4.98
CA PRO A 155 16.75 -0.14 5.29
C PRO A 155 17.27 0.95 6.23
N LEU A 156 16.89 2.21 6.00
CA LEU A 156 17.26 3.33 6.85
C LEU A 156 16.70 3.16 8.27
N VAL A 157 15.40 2.88 8.37
CA VAL A 157 14.69 2.75 9.65
C VAL A 157 15.21 1.55 10.44
N ALA A 158 15.38 0.39 9.81
CA ALA A 158 15.90 -0.80 10.47
C ALA A 158 17.34 -0.61 10.98
N ALA A 159 18.22 -0.02 10.16
CA ALA A 159 19.60 0.28 10.58
C ALA A 159 19.60 1.21 11.81
N ARG A 160 18.73 2.22 11.86
CA ARG A 160 18.63 3.14 12.98
C ARG A 160 18.10 2.47 14.25
N LEU A 161 17.14 1.57 14.12
CA LEU A 161 16.60 0.79 15.26
C LEU A 161 17.65 -0.18 15.82
N LEU A 162 18.33 -0.91 14.95
CA LEU A 162 19.40 -1.85 15.35
C LEU A 162 20.57 -1.13 16.04
N ALA A 163 20.95 0.05 15.56
CA ALA A 163 21.97 0.88 16.22
C ALA A 163 21.57 1.39 17.61
N ARG A 164 20.29 1.24 17.99
CA ARG A 164 19.75 1.57 19.33
C ARG A 164 19.37 0.32 20.13
N ASP A 165 19.90 -0.85 19.75
CA ASP A 165 19.63 -2.15 20.39
C ASP A 165 18.12 -2.51 20.44
N ALA A 166 17.34 -2.09 19.42
CA ALA A 166 15.96 -2.51 19.31
C ALA A 166 15.86 -3.88 18.62
N ASP A 167 14.91 -4.72 19.05
CA ASP A 167 14.59 -5.98 18.36
C ASP A 167 13.84 -5.69 17.06
N ALA A 168 14.58 -5.40 16.00
CA ALA A 168 14.07 -5.06 14.69
C ALA A 168 14.58 -6.02 13.63
N VAL A 169 13.68 -6.47 12.74
CA VAL A 169 14.01 -7.31 11.59
C VAL A 169 13.72 -6.53 10.31
N LEU A 170 14.75 -6.36 9.47
CA LEU A 170 14.55 -5.83 8.12
C LEU A 170 13.96 -6.92 7.23
N THR A 171 12.79 -6.67 6.64
CA THR A 171 12.10 -7.62 5.75
C THR A 171 12.50 -7.39 4.28
N ASP A 172 12.15 -8.31 3.39
CA ASP A 172 12.38 -8.16 1.95
C ASP A 172 11.23 -7.43 1.23
N SER A 173 10.10 -7.21 1.88
CA SER A 173 8.94 -6.50 1.32
C SER A 173 9.23 -5.00 1.25
N ARG A 174 9.69 -4.52 0.10
CA ARG A 174 10.05 -3.12 -0.16
C ARG A 174 8.96 -2.35 -0.90
N LEU A 175 8.22 -3.03 -1.74
CA LEU A 175 7.18 -2.45 -2.59
C LEU A 175 5.88 -3.24 -2.39
N PRO A 176 4.72 -2.57 -2.31
CA PRO A 176 3.44 -3.24 -2.15
C PRO A 176 3.14 -4.16 -3.32
N ASP A 177 2.33 -5.16 -3.07
CA ASP A 177 1.86 -6.11 -4.08
C ASP A 177 0.33 -6.08 -4.17
N ALA A 178 -0.21 -6.01 -5.38
CA ALA A 178 -1.65 -5.94 -5.58
C ALA A 178 -2.38 -7.20 -5.08
N GLY A 179 -1.74 -8.37 -5.15
CA GLY A 179 -2.32 -9.61 -4.59
C GLY A 179 -2.44 -9.56 -3.07
N ALA A 180 -1.42 -9.00 -2.38
CA ALA A 180 -1.47 -8.78 -0.94
C ALA A 180 -2.54 -7.73 -0.57
N ALA A 181 -2.70 -6.66 -1.37
CA ALA A 181 -3.78 -5.71 -1.19
C ALA A 181 -5.16 -6.36 -1.36
N ALA A 182 -5.33 -7.27 -2.31
CA ALA A 182 -6.58 -8.01 -2.49
C ALA A 182 -6.95 -8.86 -1.27
N LEU A 183 -5.97 -9.49 -0.61
CA LEU A 183 -6.19 -10.22 0.64
C LEU A 183 -6.75 -9.29 1.75
N VAL A 184 -6.16 -8.12 1.93
CA VAL A 184 -6.65 -7.14 2.91
C VAL A 184 -8.07 -6.68 2.58
N ALA A 185 -8.35 -6.40 1.30
CA ALA A 185 -9.69 -6.03 0.85
C ALA A 185 -10.72 -7.15 1.08
N ALA A 186 -10.33 -8.42 0.85
CA ALA A 186 -11.18 -9.57 1.14
C ALA A 186 -11.56 -9.67 2.62
N LEU A 187 -10.62 -9.42 3.54
CA LEU A 187 -10.88 -9.37 4.98
C LEU A 187 -11.83 -8.22 5.36
N ARG A 188 -11.71 -7.06 4.72
CA ARG A 188 -12.64 -5.95 4.89
C ARG A 188 -14.06 -6.30 4.43
N LEU A 189 -14.18 -6.89 3.25
CA LEU A 189 -15.47 -7.30 2.69
C LEU A 189 -16.14 -8.41 3.52
N ALA A 190 -15.35 -9.26 4.13
CA ALA A 190 -15.81 -10.29 5.08
C ALA A 190 -16.16 -9.73 6.47
N GLY A 191 -15.92 -8.44 6.72
CA GLY A 191 -16.15 -7.82 8.04
C GLY A 191 -15.12 -8.19 9.11
N ALA A 192 -14.03 -8.86 8.76
CA ALA A 192 -12.96 -9.24 9.69
C ALA A 192 -12.12 -8.06 10.18
N ILE A 193 -11.99 -7.03 9.37
CA ILE A 193 -11.33 -5.76 9.69
C ILE A 193 -12.17 -4.57 9.19
N PRO A 194 -12.00 -3.36 9.75
CA PRO A 194 -12.82 -2.20 9.39
C PRO A 194 -12.74 -1.85 7.90
N MET A 195 -13.87 -1.46 7.30
CA MET A 195 -13.93 -0.96 5.92
C MET A 195 -13.10 0.32 5.79
N ARG A 196 -12.52 0.51 4.59
CA ARG A 196 -11.83 1.73 4.19
C ARG A 196 -12.29 2.13 2.79
N ASP A 197 -12.59 3.39 2.61
CA ASP A 197 -12.88 3.97 1.30
C ASP A 197 -11.61 4.11 0.44
N ALA A 198 -11.77 4.53 -0.81
CA ALA A 198 -10.69 4.77 -1.74
C ALA A 198 -10.10 6.18 -1.66
N ALA A 199 -10.43 6.95 -0.62
CA ALA A 199 -9.86 8.28 -0.45
C ALA A 199 -8.33 8.22 -0.31
N PRO A 200 -7.58 9.05 -1.06
CA PRO A 200 -6.13 9.01 -1.03
C PRO A 200 -5.57 9.41 0.34
N LEU A 201 -4.69 8.58 0.88
CA LEU A 201 -4.02 8.79 2.17
C LEU A 201 -2.68 9.50 1.94
N TYR A 202 -2.67 10.81 2.05
CA TYR A 202 -1.45 11.60 1.94
C TYR A 202 -0.76 11.70 3.31
N ALA A 203 0.52 11.31 3.38
CA ALA A 203 1.33 11.47 4.58
C ALA A 203 1.65 12.95 4.87
N GLU A 204 1.74 13.76 3.82
CA GLU A 204 1.99 15.20 3.91
C GLU A 204 0.95 15.96 3.07
N PRO A 205 0.55 17.17 3.52
CA PRO A 205 -0.27 18.03 2.69
C PRO A 205 0.47 18.40 1.40
N PRO A 206 -0.25 18.63 0.28
CA PRO A 206 0.35 19.07 -0.96
C PRO A 206 1.15 20.36 -0.74
N ALA A 207 2.35 20.45 -1.36
CA ALA A 207 3.16 21.66 -1.33
C ALA A 207 2.47 22.76 -2.15
N VAL A 208 1.58 23.51 -1.52
CA VAL A 208 0.94 24.69 -2.13
C VAL A 208 1.87 25.90 -1.91
N ARG A 209 2.45 26.43 -2.98
CA ARG A 209 3.02 27.78 -2.93
C ARG A 209 1.85 28.77 -2.99
N MET A 210 1.58 29.48 -1.88
CA MET A 210 0.69 30.62 -1.93
C MET A 210 1.30 31.67 -2.88
N PRO A 211 0.55 32.25 -3.82
CA PRO A 211 1.03 33.40 -4.58
C PRO A 211 1.43 34.50 -3.58
N SER A 212 2.63 35.06 -3.76
CA SER A 212 3.00 36.26 -3.00
C SER A 212 1.98 37.35 -3.31
N ALA A 213 1.32 37.88 -2.27
CA ALA A 213 0.47 39.04 -2.42
C ALA A 213 1.30 40.17 -3.09
N ARG A 214 0.80 40.69 -4.22
CA ARG A 214 1.37 41.86 -4.88
C ARG A 214 0.94 43.13 -4.13
#